data_acaa4c7915c97d7fbdb742df47aebdbe
#
_entry.id   acaa4c7915c97d7fbdb742df47aebdbe
#
_cell.length_a   1.000
_cell.length_b   1.000
_cell.length_c   1.000
_cell.angle_alpha   90.00
_cell.angle_beta   90.00
_cell.angle_gamma   90.00
#
_symmetry.space_group_name_H-M   'P 1'
#
loop_
_entity.id
_entity.type
_entity.pdbx_description
1 polymer ?
#
loop_
_entity_poly.entity_id
_entity_poly.type
_entity_poly.pdbx_seq_one_letter_code
_entity_poly.pdbx_strand_id
1 'polypeptide(L)'
;MHVETLDRRKLSEADARAIAGLLVKVFPRRSFDERLAQLVGQFRDDRGPEEEFPRSVVVRDGSRVIAHAAGWSRVIGTSQGDLTILALAQVCTDPAERGRRLGQAVVRAVFDAVDHGPFPHSLFQTSHQVRPFYEKLGSTLVTNRIVNSLADDPEANPFWDEVVMQYPASKAWPEGEIDLRGPGY
;
A
#
# COMPACT_ATOMS: atom_id res chain seq x y z
N MET A 1 -21.33 6.50 4.19
CA MET A 1 -20.15 5.93 3.53
C MET A 1 -19.65 4.80 4.40
N HIS A 2 -19.60 3.59 3.90
CA HIS A 2 -19.10 2.42 4.62
C HIS A 2 -17.73 2.04 4.05
N VAL A 3 -16.74 1.90 4.93
CA VAL A 3 -15.39 1.41 4.60
C VAL A 3 -15.34 -0.04 5.06
N GLU A 4 -14.91 -0.92 4.19
CA GLU A 4 -14.82 -2.37 4.43
C GLU A 4 -13.37 -2.81 4.30
N THR A 5 -12.90 -3.64 5.24
CA THR A 5 -11.57 -4.26 5.20
C THR A 5 -11.70 -5.73 4.85
N LEU A 6 -11.00 -6.15 3.80
CA LEU A 6 -11.02 -7.52 3.29
C LEU A 6 -9.65 -8.17 3.50
N ASP A 7 -9.66 -9.41 4.00
CA ASP A 7 -8.44 -10.24 4.08
C ASP A 7 -8.05 -10.72 2.67
N ARG A 8 -6.88 -10.29 2.17
CA ARG A 8 -6.41 -10.63 0.82
C ARG A 8 -6.07 -12.11 0.65
N ARG A 9 -5.81 -12.84 1.73
CA ARG A 9 -5.60 -14.29 1.70
C ARG A 9 -6.89 -15.05 1.33
N LYS A 10 -8.05 -14.42 1.57
CA LYS A 10 -9.39 -15.02 1.47
C LYS A 10 -10.33 -14.22 0.56
N LEU A 11 -9.78 -13.41 -0.36
CA LEU A 11 -10.62 -12.64 -1.28
C LEU A 11 -11.54 -13.56 -2.09
N SER A 12 -12.83 -13.24 -2.09
CA SER A 12 -13.77 -13.87 -3.01
C SER A 12 -13.46 -13.47 -4.46
N GLU A 13 -13.84 -14.31 -5.41
CA GLU A 13 -13.67 -13.97 -6.83
C GLU A 13 -14.43 -12.69 -7.20
N ALA A 14 -15.61 -12.47 -6.61
CA ALA A 14 -16.40 -11.27 -6.83
C ALA A 14 -15.67 -10.01 -6.34
N ASP A 15 -15.06 -10.06 -5.15
CA ASP A 15 -14.28 -8.94 -4.61
C ASP A 15 -13.04 -8.68 -5.44
N ALA A 16 -12.30 -9.74 -5.78
CA ALA A 16 -11.10 -9.61 -6.61
C ALA A 16 -11.43 -8.98 -7.97
N ARG A 17 -12.52 -9.40 -8.63
CA ARG A 17 -12.99 -8.80 -9.90
C ARG A 17 -13.38 -7.33 -9.75
N ALA A 18 -14.11 -6.97 -8.68
CA ALA A 18 -14.54 -5.61 -8.44
C ALA A 18 -13.34 -4.67 -8.18
N ILE A 19 -12.34 -5.13 -7.39
CA ILE A 19 -11.10 -4.39 -7.15
C ILE A 19 -10.28 -4.29 -8.45
N ALA A 20 -10.09 -5.38 -9.20
CA ALA A 20 -9.38 -5.39 -10.48
C ALA A 20 -9.97 -4.37 -11.46
N GLY A 21 -11.30 -4.31 -11.56
CA GLY A 21 -12.00 -3.35 -12.41
C GLY A 21 -11.67 -1.88 -12.08
N LEU A 22 -11.61 -1.53 -10.80
CA LEU A 22 -11.18 -0.19 -10.38
C LEU A 22 -9.68 0.04 -10.66
N LEU A 23 -8.82 -0.93 -10.34
CA LEU A 23 -7.38 -0.80 -10.54
C LEU A 23 -7.00 -0.59 -12.01
N VAL A 24 -7.63 -1.32 -12.93
CA VAL A 24 -7.40 -1.14 -14.39
C VAL A 24 -7.86 0.24 -14.85
N LYS A 25 -8.99 0.71 -14.35
CA LYS A 25 -9.52 2.04 -14.70
C LYS A 25 -8.58 3.18 -14.28
N VAL A 26 -7.89 3.03 -13.15
CA VAL A 26 -7.02 4.08 -12.60
C VAL A 26 -5.55 3.87 -12.98
N PHE A 27 -5.11 2.62 -13.07
CA PHE A 27 -3.73 2.23 -13.40
C PHE A 27 -3.70 1.30 -14.62
N PRO A 28 -3.81 1.82 -15.84
CA PRO A 28 -4.02 1.02 -17.05
C PRO A 28 -2.78 0.27 -17.56
N ARG A 29 -1.63 0.34 -16.85
CA ARG A 29 -0.39 -0.35 -17.24
C ARG A 29 -0.48 -1.88 -17.21
N ARG A 30 -1.45 -2.45 -16.48
CA ARG A 30 -1.72 -3.90 -16.42
C ARG A 30 -3.14 -4.17 -16.87
N SER A 31 -3.33 -5.30 -17.53
CA SER A 31 -4.65 -5.77 -17.94
C SER A 31 -5.53 -6.18 -16.76
N PHE A 32 -6.81 -6.37 -17.01
CA PHE A 32 -7.75 -6.87 -16.01
C PHE A 32 -7.34 -8.27 -15.50
N ASP A 33 -6.94 -9.16 -16.40
CA ASP A 33 -6.58 -10.53 -16.04
C ASP A 33 -5.29 -10.59 -15.21
N GLU A 34 -4.30 -9.75 -15.52
CA GLU A 34 -3.08 -9.63 -14.70
C GLU A 34 -3.40 -9.09 -13.30
N ARG A 35 -4.30 -8.10 -13.20
CA ARG A 35 -4.73 -7.58 -11.88
C ARG A 35 -5.50 -8.62 -11.09
N LEU A 36 -6.40 -9.33 -11.74
CA LEU A 36 -7.18 -10.39 -11.12
C LEU A 36 -6.27 -11.52 -10.61
N ALA A 37 -5.35 -11.99 -11.45
CA ALA A 37 -4.39 -13.02 -11.07
C ALA A 37 -3.52 -12.58 -9.88
N GLN A 38 -3.05 -11.33 -9.87
CA GLN A 38 -2.31 -10.76 -8.76
C GLN A 38 -3.13 -10.76 -7.47
N LEU A 39 -4.38 -10.31 -7.50
CA LEU A 39 -5.25 -10.22 -6.33
C LEU A 39 -5.59 -11.58 -5.75
N VAL A 40 -5.79 -12.59 -6.60
CA VAL A 40 -6.13 -13.95 -6.18
C VAL A 40 -4.90 -14.73 -5.69
N GLY A 41 -3.72 -14.50 -6.30
CA GLY A 41 -2.51 -15.32 -6.10
C GLY A 41 -1.53 -14.78 -5.05
N GLN A 42 -1.36 -13.46 -4.96
CA GLN A 42 -0.24 -12.84 -4.27
C GLN A 42 -0.07 -13.25 -2.78
N PHE A 43 -1.17 -13.47 -2.07
CA PHE A 43 -1.15 -13.79 -0.63
C PHE A 43 -1.87 -15.09 -0.28
N ARG A 44 -2.15 -15.95 -1.26
CA ARG A 44 -2.92 -17.19 -1.06
C ARG A 44 -2.32 -18.11 -0.02
N ASP A 45 -0.98 -18.19 0.01
CA ASP A 45 -0.24 -19.09 0.88
C ASP A 45 0.36 -18.37 2.11
N ASP A 46 0.03 -17.09 2.31
CA ASP A 46 0.44 -16.34 3.48
C ASP A 46 -0.19 -16.92 4.76
N ARG A 47 0.67 -17.28 5.71
CA ARG A 47 0.33 -17.85 7.02
C ARG A 47 0.78 -16.94 8.17
N GLY A 48 1.09 -15.67 7.86
CA GLY A 48 1.48 -14.68 8.85
C GLY A 48 0.44 -14.46 9.95
N PRO A 49 0.82 -13.76 11.00
CA PRO A 49 -0.07 -13.43 12.12
C PRO A 49 -1.34 -12.73 11.67
N GLU A 50 -2.45 -12.92 12.38
CA GLU A 50 -3.74 -12.32 12.04
C GLU A 50 -3.67 -10.78 12.08
N GLU A 51 -2.88 -10.22 13.00
CA GLU A 51 -2.67 -8.79 13.15
C GLU A 51 -1.94 -8.16 11.94
N GLU A 52 -1.15 -8.96 11.23
CA GLU A 52 -0.34 -8.56 10.09
C GLU A 52 -0.97 -8.95 8.75
N PHE A 53 -2.19 -9.50 8.73
CA PHE A 53 -2.77 -10.01 7.50
C PHE A 53 -2.79 -8.97 6.37
N PRO A 54 -2.53 -9.39 5.13
CA PRO A 54 -2.60 -8.51 3.97
C PRO A 54 -4.07 -8.12 3.71
N ARG A 55 -4.32 -6.82 3.57
CA ARG A 55 -5.66 -6.26 3.49
C ARG A 55 -5.91 -5.46 2.22
N SER A 56 -7.14 -5.52 1.74
CA SER A 56 -7.71 -4.54 0.82
C SER A 56 -8.80 -3.77 1.55
N VAL A 57 -8.66 -2.46 1.58
CA VAL A 57 -9.68 -1.56 2.14
C VAL A 57 -10.45 -0.95 0.98
N VAL A 58 -11.77 -1.07 1.01
CA VAL A 58 -12.64 -0.65 -0.09
C VAL A 58 -13.80 0.23 0.38
N VAL A 59 -14.27 1.07 -0.53
CA VAL A 59 -15.59 1.71 -0.46
C VAL A 59 -16.38 1.24 -1.66
N ARG A 60 -17.65 0.88 -1.45
CA ARG A 60 -18.53 0.37 -2.50
C ARG A 60 -19.70 1.30 -2.80
N ASP A 61 -20.16 1.17 -4.03
CA ASP A 61 -21.45 1.63 -4.50
C ASP A 61 -22.15 0.42 -5.16
N GLY A 62 -23.08 -0.20 -4.43
CA GLY A 62 -23.61 -1.51 -4.79
C GLY A 62 -22.51 -2.57 -4.88
N SER A 63 -22.40 -3.24 -6.02
CA SER A 63 -21.36 -4.24 -6.29
C SER A 63 -20.02 -3.64 -6.76
N ARG A 64 -20.00 -2.34 -7.10
CA ARG A 64 -18.80 -1.66 -7.60
C ARG A 64 -17.89 -1.24 -6.45
N VAL A 65 -16.59 -1.45 -6.59
CA VAL A 65 -15.58 -0.80 -5.76
C VAL A 65 -15.27 0.57 -6.37
N ILE A 66 -15.45 1.64 -5.59
CA ILE A 66 -15.25 3.02 -6.02
C ILE A 66 -14.04 3.71 -5.38
N ALA A 67 -13.47 3.11 -4.32
CA ALA A 67 -12.17 3.46 -3.77
C ALA A 67 -11.50 2.23 -3.18
N HIS A 68 -10.18 2.19 -3.24
CA HIS A 68 -9.35 1.08 -2.75
C HIS A 68 -8.04 1.58 -2.19
N ALA A 69 -7.54 0.91 -1.17
CA ALA A 69 -6.15 0.94 -0.72
C ALA A 69 -5.75 -0.47 -0.27
N ALA A 70 -4.50 -0.83 -0.47
CA ALA A 70 -3.96 -2.10 -0.01
C ALA A 70 -2.87 -1.88 1.04
N GLY A 71 -2.79 -2.77 2.03
CA GLY A 71 -1.73 -2.80 3.02
C GLY A 71 -1.30 -4.22 3.35
N TRP A 72 0.00 -4.43 3.54
CA TRP A 72 0.56 -5.71 3.97
C TRP A 72 1.86 -5.53 4.75
N SER A 73 2.18 -6.52 5.58
CA SER A 73 3.44 -6.59 6.32
C SER A 73 4.63 -6.72 5.38
N ARG A 74 5.70 -6.01 5.67
CA ARG A 74 6.98 -6.14 4.98
C ARG A 74 8.14 -5.92 5.93
N VAL A 75 9.14 -6.78 5.87
CA VAL A 75 10.40 -6.61 6.59
C VAL A 75 11.37 -5.87 5.68
N ILE A 76 11.92 -4.77 6.17
CA ILE A 76 12.98 -3.99 5.52
C ILE A 76 14.25 -4.05 6.37
N GLY A 77 15.42 -3.94 5.72
CA GLY A 77 16.70 -3.76 6.41
C GLY A 77 16.95 -2.29 6.70
N THR A 78 17.47 -1.97 7.87
CA THR A 78 17.89 -0.63 8.30
C THR A 78 19.26 -0.66 8.96
N SER A 79 19.88 0.50 9.21
CA SER A 79 21.12 0.61 9.98
C SER A 79 20.99 0.09 11.41
N GLN A 80 19.78 -0.08 11.92
CA GLN A 80 19.49 -0.57 13.27
C GLN A 80 19.01 -2.03 13.29
N GLY A 81 19.04 -2.72 12.15
CA GLY A 81 18.53 -4.08 11.97
C GLY A 81 17.22 -4.13 11.20
N ASP A 82 16.56 -5.27 11.31
CA ASP A 82 15.30 -5.52 10.60
C ASP A 82 14.13 -4.73 11.21
N LEU A 83 13.31 -4.17 10.35
CA LEU A 83 12.11 -3.43 10.75
C LEU A 83 10.90 -3.95 9.97
N THR A 84 9.89 -4.43 10.69
CA THR A 84 8.60 -4.79 10.09
C THR A 84 7.74 -3.53 9.94
N ILE A 85 7.34 -3.23 8.71
CA ILE A 85 6.53 -2.06 8.36
C ILE A 85 5.25 -2.46 7.64
N LEU A 86 4.30 -1.54 7.56
CA LEU A 86 3.13 -1.65 6.70
C LEU A 86 3.43 -1.07 5.32
N ALA A 87 3.47 -1.90 4.29
CA ALA A 87 3.50 -1.43 2.90
C ALA A 87 2.11 -0.90 2.53
N LEU A 88 2.00 0.37 2.12
CA LEU A 88 0.77 0.94 1.56
C LEU A 88 0.89 1.00 0.03
N ALA A 89 -0.08 0.46 -0.69
CA ALA A 89 -0.08 0.42 -2.15
C ALA A 89 -1.48 0.49 -2.77
N GLN A 90 -1.52 0.61 -4.09
CA GLN A 90 -2.73 0.51 -4.90
C GLN A 90 -3.86 1.47 -4.43
N VAL A 91 -3.48 2.64 -3.91
CA VAL A 91 -4.44 3.65 -3.46
C VAL A 91 -5.08 4.31 -4.67
N CYS A 92 -6.38 4.17 -4.81
CA CYS A 92 -7.10 4.77 -5.92
C CYS A 92 -8.57 5.09 -5.56
N THR A 93 -9.13 6.03 -6.32
CA THR A 93 -10.55 6.39 -6.29
C THR A 93 -11.03 6.48 -7.73
N ASP A 94 -12.22 5.93 -8.01
CA ASP A 94 -12.87 6.07 -9.31
C ASP A 94 -12.88 7.56 -9.71
N PRO A 95 -12.39 7.92 -10.90
CA PRO A 95 -12.36 9.32 -11.35
C PRO A 95 -13.72 10.02 -11.25
N ALA A 96 -14.84 9.31 -11.49
CA ALA A 96 -16.18 9.83 -11.38
C ALA A 96 -16.64 10.15 -9.93
N GLU A 97 -15.94 9.58 -8.94
CA GLU A 97 -16.29 9.67 -7.51
C GLU A 97 -15.30 10.55 -6.72
N ARG A 98 -14.40 11.25 -7.40
CA ARG A 98 -13.43 12.15 -6.76
C ARG A 98 -14.12 13.31 -6.03
N GLY A 99 -13.41 13.97 -5.12
CA GLY A 99 -13.95 15.08 -4.31
C GLY A 99 -14.76 14.64 -3.09
N ARG A 100 -15.10 13.36 -2.94
CA ARG A 100 -15.93 12.81 -1.85
C ARG A 100 -15.11 12.29 -0.65
N ARG A 101 -13.82 12.58 -0.59
CA ARG A 101 -12.87 12.14 0.45
C ARG A 101 -12.73 10.61 0.57
N LEU A 102 -13.08 9.85 -0.46
CA LEU A 102 -13.05 8.39 -0.44
C LEU A 102 -11.62 7.86 -0.29
N GLY A 103 -10.64 8.44 -1.04
CA GLY A 103 -9.23 8.09 -0.92
C GLY A 103 -8.70 8.31 0.50
N GLN A 104 -9.09 9.41 1.15
CA GLN A 104 -8.74 9.67 2.55
C GLN A 104 -9.29 8.57 3.47
N ALA A 105 -10.54 8.15 3.26
CA ALA A 105 -11.18 7.15 4.10
C ALA A 105 -10.46 5.78 4.02
N VAL A 106 -10.12 5.32 2.81
CA VAL A 106 -9.43 4.02 2.65
C VAL A 106 -7.98 4.06 3.15
N VAL A 107 -7.26 5.18 2.96
CA VAL A 107 -5.90 5.33 3.48
C VAL A 107 -5.88 5.36 5.00
N ARG A 108 -6.80 6.11 5.64
CA ARG A 108 -6.91 6.14 7.11
C ARG A 108 -7.19 4.75 7.68
N ALA A 109 -8.06 3.97 7.06
CA ALA A 109 -8.34 2.60 7.51
C ALA A 109 -7.14 1.65 7.32
N VAL A 110 -6.24 1.91 6.36
CA VAL A 110 -4.95 1.19 6.29
C VAL A 110 -4.00 1.67 7.39
N PHE A 111 -3.89 2.98 7.61
CA PHE A 111 -3.02 3.56 8.65
C PHE A 111 -3.46 3.21 10.08
N ASP A 112 -4.72 2.81 10.29
CA ASP A 112 -5.19 2.30 11.58
C ASP A 112 -4.35 1.14 12.11
N ALA A 113 -3.77 0.33 11.23
CA ALA A 113 -2.83 -0.73 11.60
C ALA A 113 -1.45 -0.20 12.09
N VAL A 114 -1.15 1.06 11.83
CA VAL A 114 0.02 1.76 12.38
C VAL A 114 -0.36 2.49 13.68
N ASP A 115 -1.54 3.10 13.70
CA ASP A 115 -2.00 3.89 14.85
C ASP A 115 -2.35 3.00 16.06
N HIS A 116 -2.93 1.82 15.83
CA HIS A 116 -3.47 0.92 16.84
C HIS A 116 -3.00 -0.53 16.72
N GLY A 117 -2.24 -0.86 15.67
CA GLY A 117 -1.79 -2.22 15.37
C GLY A 117 -0.31 -2.47 15.60
N PRO A 118 0.24 -3.54 15.01
CA PRO A 118 1.60 -4.00 15.29
C PRO A 118 2.69 -3.21 14.55
N PHE A 119 2.32 -2.37 13.57
CA PHE A 119 3.32 -1.71 12.73
C PHE A 119 3.77 -0.37 13.33
N PRO A 120 5.08 -0.13 13.47
CA PRO A 120 5.57 1.19 13.89
C PRO A 120 5.43 2.24 12.79
N HIS A 121 5.53 1.85 11.52
CA HIS A 121 5.51 2.71 10.36
C HIS A 121 4.79 2.10 9.17
N SER A 122 4.30 2.96 8.26
CA SER A 122 3.97 2.61 6.89
C SER A 122 4.96 3.26 5.94
N LEU A 123 5.38 2.54 4.89
CA LEU A 123 6.25 3.04 3.82
C LEU A 123 5.53 2.87 2.48
N PHE A 124 5.65 3.86 1.59
CA PHE A 124 5.00 3.84 0.27
C PHE A 124 5.58 4.87 -0.68
N GLN A 125 5.32 4.67 -1.97
CA GLN A 125 5.69 5.62 -3.02
C GLN A 125 4.49 6.41 -3.54
N THR A 126 4.75 7.59 -4.09
CA THR A 126 3.74 8.45 -4.70
C THR A 126 4.38 9.47 -5.66
N SER A 127 3.56 10.24 -6.38
CA SER A 127 4.05 11.34 -7.21
C SER A 127 4.12 12.66 -6.44
N HIS A 128 4.90 13.62 -6.96
CA HIS A 128 4.93 14.99 -6.44
C HIS A 128 3.53 15.63 -6.39
N GLN A 129 2.69 15.34 -7.37
CA GLN A 129 1.32 15.86 -7.43
C GLN A 129 0.44 15.34 -6.29
N VAL A 130 0.63 14.10 -5.86
CA VAL A 130 -0.19 13.44 -4.83
C VAL A 130 0.39 13.59 -3.42
N ARG A 131 1.68 13.89 -3.30
CA ARG A 131 2.38 14.10 -2.02
C ARG A 131 1.58 14.98 -1.02
N PRO A 132 1.02 16.16 -1.38
CA PRO A 132 0.29 17.00 -0.43
C PRO A 132 -0.95 16.32 0.18
N PHE A 133 -1.53 15.34 -0.50
CA PHE A 133 -2.62 14.54 0.04
C PHE A 133 -2.15 13.71 1.24
N TYR A 134 -1.00 13.04 1.13
CA TYR A 134 -0.45 12.22 2.22
C TYR A 134 0.13 13.06 3.36
N GLU A 135 0.74 14.21 3.06
CA GLU A 135 1.20 15.15 4.10
C GLU A 135 0.04 15.61 5.00
N LYS A 136 -1.13 15.92 4.42
CA LYS A 136 -2.36 16.24 5.19
C LYS A 136 -2.87 15.06 6.04
N LEU A 137 -2.47 13.84 5.72
CA LEU A 137 -2.78 12.65 6.50
C LEU A 137 -1.74 12.34 7.57
N GLY A 138 -0.67 13.15 7.68
CA GLY A 138 0.38 13.01 8.69
C GLY A 138 1.57 12.17 8.22
N SER A 139 1.75 12.01 6.91
CA SER A 139 2.96 11.40 6.34
C SER A 139 4.05 12.43 6.06
N THR A 140 5.29 11.98 5.95
CA THR A 140 6.45 12.82 5.59
C THR A 140 7.35 12.12 4.58
N LEU A 141 8.23 12.88 3.95
CA LEU A 141 9.22 12.35 3.01
C LEU A 141 10.21 11.43 3.68
N VAL A 142 10.60 10.37 2.97
CA VAL A 142 11.77 9.55 3.23
C VAL A 142 12.90 10.06 2.32
N THR A 143 14.00 10.51 2.94
CA THR A 143 15.18 11.03 2.23
C THR A 143 16.33 10.04 2.18
N ASN A 144 16.14 8.86 2.77
CA ASN A 144 17.09 7.77 2.78
C ASN A 144 17.39 7.29 1.35
N ARG A 145 18.59 6.84 1.12
CA ARG A 145 18.86 5.97 -0.03
C ARG A 145 18.10 4.67 0.16
N ILE A 146 17.34 4.25 -0.85
CA ILE A 146 16.58 3.01 -0.82
C ILE A 146 17.16 2.07 -1.88
N VAL A 147 17.45 0.86 -1.45
CA VAL A 147 18.08 -0.19 -2.26
C VAL A 147 17.24 -1.48 -2.19
N ASN A 148 17.63 -2.48 -2.99
CA ASN A 148 17.05 -3.82 -2.94
C ASN A 148 18.15 -4.87 -3.09
N SER A 149 18.67 -5.36 -1.97
CA SER A 149 19.75 -6.35 -1.94
C SER A 149 19.44 -7.68 -2.64
N LEU A 150 18.17 -7.92 -2.95
CA LEU A 150 17.70 -9.14 -3.62
C LEU A 150 17.50 -8.96 -5.13
N ALA A 151 17.79 -7.78 -5.69
CA ALA A 151 17.68 -7.52 -7.13
C ALA A 151 18.99 -7.83 -7.87
N ASP A 152 18.91 -7.97 -9.19
CA ASP A 152 20.09 -8.10 -10.07
C ASP A 152 21.00 -6.87 -9.99
N ASP A 153 20.42 -5.68 -9.82
CA ASP A 153 21.12 -4.45 -9.45
C ASP A 153 20.71 -4.05 -8.03
N PRO A 154 21.48 -4.47 -7.00
CA PRO A 154 21.16 -4.21 -5.61
C PRO A 154 21.12 -2.73 -5.23
N GLU A 155 21.83 -1.89 -5.97
CA GLU A 155 21.97 -0.46 -5.69
C GLU A 155 20.84 0.38 -6.29
N ALA A 156 20.06 -0.19 -7.21
CA ALA A 156 18.93 0.49 -7.83
C ALA A 156 17.78 0.69 -6.84
N ASN A 157 17.20 1.90 -6.85
CA ASN A 157 15.99 2.16 -6.08
C ASN A 157 14.82 1.32 -6.64
N PRO A 158 14.24 0.42 -5.84
CA PRO A 158 13.13 -0.44 -6.29
C PRO A 158 11.81 0.30 -6.52
N PHE A 159 11.65 1.50 -5.97
CA PHE A 159 10.49 2.34 -6.22
C PHE A 159 10.63 3.09 -7.55
N TRP A 160 9.53 3.19 -8.29
CA TRP A 160 9.48 3.82 -9.63
C TRP A 160 8.84 5.21 -9.63
N ASP A 161 8.17 5.59 -8.53
CA ASP A 161 7.63 6.94 -8.36
C ASP A 161 8.68 7.86 -7.72
N GLU A 162 8.54 9.15 -7.96
CA GLU A 162 9.55 10.18 -7.62
C GLU A 162 9.68 10.42 -6.11
N VAL A 163 8.63 10.08 -5.36
CA VAL A 163 8.50 10.41 -3.94
C VAL A 163 8.26 9.16 -3.12
N VAL A 164 9.09 8.94 -2.12
CA VAL A 164 8.85 7.92 -1.09
C VAL A 164 8.45 8.61 0.20
N MET A 165 7.44 8.09 0.87
CA MET A 165 6.90 8.66 2.10
C MET A 165 6.77 7.61 3.19
N GLN A 166 6.85 8.06 4.45
CA GLN A 166 6.54 7.25 5.62
C GLN A 166 5.39 7.88 6.43
N TYR A 167 4.68 7.05 7.18
CA TYR A 167 3.66 7.42 8.15
C TYR A 167 3.93 6.68 9.47
N PRO A 168 3.72 7.29 10.66
CA PRO A 168 3.38 8.69 10.87
C PRO A 168 4.64 9.58 10.92
N ALA A 169 4.52 10.82 10.47
CA ALA A 169 5.59 11.81 10.53
C ALA A 169 6.09 12.11 11.97
N SER A 170 5.27 11.83 12.98
CA SER A 170 5.56 12.08 14.39
C SER A 170 6.51 11.05 15.02
N LYS A 171 6.73 9.88 14.40
CA LYS A 171 7.66 8.85 14.88
C LYS A 171 9.01 8.97 14.17
N ALA A 172 10.09 8.74 14.92
CA ALA A 172 11.43 8.70 14.38
C ALA A 172 11.56 7.59 13.34
N TRP A 173 11.98 7.96 12.12
CA TRP A 173 12.28 7.04 11.04
C TRP A 173 13.77 6.67 11.10
N PRO A 174 14.17 5.41 10.78
CA PRO A 174 15.57 5.01 10.79
C PRO A 174 16.45 5.89 9.89
N GLU A 175 17.63 6.24 10.39
CA GLU A 175 18.66 6.93 9.58
C GLU A 175 19.44 5.95 8.70
N GLY A 176 20.15 6.47 7.70
CA GLY A 176 21.01 5.67 6.82
C GLY A 176 20.26 5.04 5.66
N GLU A 177 20.82 3.99 5.10
CA GLU A 177 20.26 3.26 3.96
C GLU A 177 19.10 2.36 4.39
N ILE A 178 18.12 2.22 3.52
CA ILE A 178 16.97 1.31 3.68
C ILE A 178 17.04 0.25 2.58
N ASP A 179 17.19 -1.01 2.97
CA ASP A 179 17.08 -2.15 2.08
C ASP A 179 15.63 -2.67 2.03
N LEU A 180 14.97 -2.48 0.88
CA LEU A 180 13.56 -2.89 0.72
C LEU A 180 13.40 -4.42 0.67
N ARG A 181 14.47 -5.18 0.39
CA ARG A 181 14.49 -6.64 0.28
C ARG A 181 13.40 -7.18 -0.63
N GLY A 182 13.33 -6.62 -1.82
CA GLY A 182 12.38 -7.03 -2.86
C GLY A 182 11.87 -5.85 -3.69
N PRO A 183 10.95 -6.09 -4.63
CA PRO A 183 10.47 -5.06 -5.54
C PRO A 183 9.68 -3.95 -4.83
N GLY A 184 9.63 -2.80 -5.45
CA GLY A 184 8.71 -1.72 -5.10
C GLY A 184 7.23 -2.12 -5.25
N TYR A 185 6.31 -1.36 -4.70
CA TYR A 185 4.88 -1.67 -4.65
C TYR A 185 3.97 -0.44 -4.76
#